data_d16a5c9d26651f0d87fb8fa42f6acbc3
#
_entry.id   d16a5c9d26651f0d87fb8fa42f6acbc3
#
_cell.length_a   1.000
_cell.length_b   1.000
_cell.length_c   1.000
_cell.angle_alpha   90.00
_cell.angle_beta   90.00
_cell.angle_gamma   90.00
#
_symmetry.space_group_name_H-M   'P 1'
#
loop_
_entity.id
_entity.type
_entity.pdbx_description
1 polymer ?
#
loop_
_entity_poly.entity_id
_entity_poly.type
_entity_poly.pdbx_seq_one_letter_code
_entity_poly.pdbx_strand_id
1 'polypeptide(L)'
;GYFVIPNTGDWGWRWALLIGALPLLYAIVTRVHIPESVRFLESKGREDEAEQAVRYFEQAGGIEPVASPKGKPLPKINTRELFGKKCIARTAAIWATWFFVNFSYYGAFTWMPSLLADQFGSLTKSFGYTLAIAVAQLPGYFLAAWLVEIWGRRKTLSVFLAVSAVAAFAFSQAGSVAAVLGFGMLLSASNLGAWGVLYAVTPEIYPTRLRAAASGAAAACGRVAAIIAPLLMPWFLTLSGGNKAVAFIVFAVAFILACVAALCLPERTGKELED
;
A
#
# COMPACT_ATOMS: atom_id res chain seq x y z
N GLY A 1 -15.96 4.39 12.78
CA GLY A 1 -16.81 3.39 13.40
C GLY A 1 -16.95 3.59 14.92
N TYR A 2 -15.84 3.55 15.67
CA TYR A 2 -15.84 3.55 17.15
C TYR A 2 -16.63 4.68 17.80
N PHE A 3 -16.48 5.90 17.33
CA PHE A 3 -17.19 7.06 17.91
C PHE A 3 -18.57 7.31 17.29
N VAL A 4 -18.79 6.96 16.04
CA VAL A 4 -20.01 7.32 15.31
C VAL A 4 -21.09 6.25 15.48
N ILE A 5 -20.74 4.97 15.26
CA ILE A 5 -21.74 3.89 15.23
C ILE A 5 -22.50 3.75 16.56
N PRO A 6 -21.83 3.70 17.75
CA PRO A 6 -22.55 3.52 19.01
C PRO A 6 -23.41 4.72 19.42
N ASN A 7 -23.08 5.94 18.95
CA ASN A 7 -23.71 7.17 19.43
C ASN A 7 -24.83 7.71 18.52
N THR A 8 -25.07 7.09 17.35
CA THR A 8 -26.04 7.57 16.35
C THR A 8 -27.13 6.56 16.00
N GLY A 9 -27.32 5.53 16.84
CA GLY A 9 -28.36 4.53 16.71
C GLY A 9 -28.32 3.79 15.36
N ASP A 10 -29.49 3.49 14.78
CA ASP A 10 -29.63 2.73 13.52
C ASP A 10 -29.00 3.39 12.30
N TRP A 11 -28.73 4.69 12.36
CA TRP A 11 -28.07 5.45 11.30
C TRP A 11 -26.55 5.52 11.41
N GLY A 12 -25.98 4.95 12.47
CA GLY A 12 -24.55 5.06 12.79
C GLY A 12 -23.62 4.60 11.67
N TRP A 13 -23.90 3.49 11.05
CA TRP A 13 -23.11 2.97 9.95
C TRP A 13 -23.20 3.85 8.68
N ARG A 14 -24.37 4.50 8.44
CA ARG A 14 -24.55 5.41 7.31
C ARG A 14 -23.71 6.68 7.49
N TRP A 15 -23.69 7.24 8.70
CA TRP A 15 -22.85 8.39 9.03
C TRP A 15 -21.37 8.06 8.91
N ALA A 16 -20.95 6.88 9.34
CA ALA A 16 -19.56 6.43 9.18
C ALA A 16 -19.16 6.35 7.71
N LEU A 17 -20.05 5.87 6.82
CA LEU A 17 -19.81 5.84 5.38
C LEU A 17 -19.78 7.24 4.75
N LEU A 18 -20.69 8.14 5.16
CA LEU A 18 -20.71 9.53 4.68
C LEU A 18 -19.42 10.28 5.04
N ILE A 19 -18.92 10.11 6.27
CA ILE A 19 -17.62 10.66 6.68
C ILE A 19 -16.48 10.07 5.81
N GLY A 20 -16.53 8.77 5.52
CA GLY A 20 -15.59 8.12 4.61
C GLY A 20 -15.66 8.61 3.16
N ALA A 21 -16.76 9.23 2.75
CA ALA A 21 -16.91 9.82 1.42
C ALA A 21 -16.36 11.26 1.30
N LEU A 22 -16.02 11.94 2.41
CA LEU A 22 -15.49 13.32 2.38
C LEU A 22 -14.25 13.49 1.46
N PRO A 23 -13.31 12.53 1.34
CA PRO A 23 -12.21 12.65 0.39
C PRO A 23 -12.64 12.81 -1.07
N LEU A 24 -13.87 12.38 -1.45
CA LEU A 24 -14.38 12.60 -2.80
C LEU A 24 -14.59 14.10 -3.09
N LEU A 25 -15.03 14.87 -2.10
CA LEU A 25 -15.17 16.32 -2.24
C LEU A 25 -13.82 16.98 -2.44
N TYR A 26 -12.80 16.51 -1.71
CA TYR A 26 -11.43 17.00 -1.89
C TYR A 26 -10.85 16.64 -3.27
N ALA A 27 -11.19 15.47 -3.82
CA ALA A 27 -10.80 15.10 -5.17
C ALA A 27 -11.37 16.06 -6.25
N ILE A 28 -12.58 16.59 -6.04
CA ILE A 28 -13.16 17.61 -6.92
C ILE A 28 -12.35 18.92 -6.82
N VAL A 29 -12.02 19.34 -5.60
CA VAL A 29 -11.21 20.54 -5.35
C VAL A 29 -9.84 20.43 -6.01
N THR A 30 -9.15 19.29 -5.86
CA THR A 30 -7.83 19.08 -6.50
C THR A 30 -7.93 19.11 -8.01
N ARG A 31 -8.97 18.51 -8.60
CA ARG A 31 -9.17 18.48 -10.06
C ARG A 31 -9.35 19.89 -10.66
N VAL A 32 -9.94 20.80 -9.90
CA VAL A 32 -10.20 22.18 -10.38
C VAL A 32 -8.98 23.09 -10.18
N HIS A 33 -8.18 22.86 -9.12
CA HIS A 33 -7.13 23.80 -8.72
C HIS A 33 -5.72 23.36 -9.11
N ILE A 34 -5.51 22.06 -9.39
CA ILE A 34 -4.19 21.54 -9.75
C ILE A 34 -4.12 21.42 -11.28
N PRO A 35 -3.15 22.08 -11.95
CA PRO A 35 -2.94 21.92 -13.38
C PRO A 35 -2.53 20.48 -13.74
N GLU A 36 -2.76 20.09 -14.97
CA GLU A 36 -2.39 18.77 -15.48
C GLU A 36 -0.86 18.60 -15.49
N SER A 37 -0.39 17.37 -15.41
CA SER A 37 1.03 17.06 -15.42
C SER A 37 1.71 17.54 -16.71
N VAL A 38 2.77 18.34 -16.59
CA VAL A 38 3.58 18.85 -17.73
C VAL A 38 3.99 17.70 -18.66
N ARG A 39 4.56 16.62 -18.10
CA ARG A 39 4.99 15.45 -18.87
C ARG A 39 3.84 14.74 -19.59
N PHE A 40 2.65 14.72 -19.00
CA PHE A 40 1.47 14.18 -19.67
C PHE A 40 1.05 15.03 -20.86
N LEU A 41 1.01 16.35 -20.69
CA LEU A 41 0.67 17.30 -21.75
C LEU A 41 1.67 17.20 -22.91
N GLU A 42 2.96 17.18 -22.63
CA GLU A 42 4.03 16.96 -23.63
C GLU A 42 3.84 15.62 -24.37
N SER A 43 3.54 14.54 -23.66
CA SER A 43 3.30 13.21 -24.28
C SER A 43 2.10 13.18 -25.21
N LYS A 44 1.17 14.14 -25.06
CA LYS A 44 -0.02 14.31 -25.90
C LYS A 44 0.18 15.35 -26.99
N GLY A 45 1.35 15.99 -27.09
CA GLY A 45 1.63 17.06 -28.03
C GLY A 45 0.90 18.38 -27.72
N ARG A 46 0.45 18.57 -26.49
CA ARG A 46 -0.23 19.78 -25.98
C ARG A 46 0.81 20.74 -25.39
N GLU A 47 1.75 21.19 -26.23
CA GLU A 47 2.93 21.96 -25.79
C GLU A 47 2.56 23.28 -25.13
N ASP A 48 1.58 24.03 -25.66
CA ASP A 48 1.15 25.32 -25.10
C ASP A 48 0.59 25.20 -23.70
N GLU A 49 -0.15 24.13 -23.41
CA GLU A 49 -0.71 23.88 -22.10
C GLU A 49 0.36 23.37 -21.13
N ALA A 50 1.35 22.61 -21.63
CA ALA A 50 2.50 22.20 -20.83
C ALA A 50 3.31 23.44 -20.36
N GLU A 51 3.55 24.37 -21.27
CA GLU A 51 4.24 25.64 -20.94
C GLU A 51 3.44 26.48 -19.94
N GLN A 52 2.11 26.56 -20.07
CA GLN A 52 1.27 27.25 -19.08
C GLN A 52 1.35 26.60 -17.70
N ALA A 53 1.37 25.27 -17.64
CA ALA A 53 1.51 24.55 -16.38
C ALA A 53 2.89 24.79 -15.74
N VAL A 54 3.97 24.84 -16.52
CA VAL A 54 5.32 25.20 -16.03
C VAL A 54 5.31 26.60 -15.44
N ARG A 55 4.77 27.59 -16.17
CA ARG A 55 4.69 28.98 -15.70
C ARG A 55 3.89 29.15 -14.43
N TYR A 56 2.80 28.37 -14.28
CA TYR A 56 2.01 28.35 -13.05
C TYR A 56 2.87 27.93 -11.84
N PHE A 57 3.69 26.89 -11.99
CA PHE A 57 4.55 26.41 -10.91
C PHE A 57 5.74 27.35 -10.65
N GLU A 58 6.33 27.95 -11.69
CA GLU A 58 7.39 28.93 -11.57
C GLU A 58 6.91 30.16 -10.79
N GLN A 59 5.74 30.71 -11.13
CA GLN A 59 5.14 31.83 -10.42
C GLN A 59 4.83 31.48 -8.95
N ALA A 60 4.25 30.29 -8.71
CA ALA A 60 3.97 29.83 -7.35
C ALA A 60 5.25 29.62 -6.52
N GLY A 61 6.36 29.23 -7.15
CA GLY A 61 7.66 29.06 -6.52
C GLY A 61 8.53 30.33 -6.44
N GLY A 62 8.09 31.44 -7.03
CA GLY A 62 8.89 32.68 -7.09
C GLY A 62 10.15 32.54 -7.94
N ILE A 63 10.15 31.63 -8.92
CA ILE A 63 11.29 31.33 -9.80
C ILE A 63 11.12 32.16 -11.09
N GLU A 64 12.20 32.79 -11.56
CA GLU A 64 12.18 33.47 -12.86
C GLU A 64 11.92 32.45 -13.99
N PRO A 65 11.04 32.80 -14.98
CA PRO A 65 10.75 31.90 -16.09
C PRO A 65 12.02 31.54 -16.87
N VAL A 66 12.33 30.24 -16.91
CA VAL A 66 13.43 29.73 -17.73
C VAL A 66 12.84 29.14 -19.01
N ALA A 67 13.46 29.48 -20.16
CA ALA A 67 13.06 28.88 -21.44
C ALA A 67 13.28 27.37 -21.37
N SER A 68 12.18 26.60 -21.32
CA SER A 68 12.26 25.14 -21.31
C SER A 68 12.66 24.63 -22.70
N PRO A 69 13.69 23.79 -22.82
CA PRO A 69 13.95 23.09 -24.07
C PRO A 69 12.75 22.22 -24.40
N LYS A 70 12.24 22.33 -25.62
CA LYS A 70 11.12 21.48 -26.08
C LYS A 70 11.41 20.01 -25.83
N GLY A 71 10.56 19.38 -25.01
CA GLY A 71 10.71 17.98 -24.64
C GLY A 71 10.67 17.08 -25.88
N LYS A 72 11.57 16.10 -25.96
CA LYS A 72 11.49 15.09 -27.02
C LYS A 72 10.25 14.22 -26.77
N PRO A 73 9.44 13.93 -27.82
CA PRO A 73 8.29 13.05 -27.67
C PRO A 73 8.71 11.73 -27.01
N LEU A 74 8.04 11.36 -25.94
CA LEU A 74 8.29 10.09 -25.27
C LEU A 74 7.98 8.93 -26.22
N PRO A 75 8.86 7.93 -26.35
CA PRO A 75 8.62 6.78 -27.21
C PRO A 75 7.33 6.05 -26.79
N LYS A 76 6.60 5.52 -27.77
CA LYS A 76 5.35 4.77 -27.51
C LYS A 76 5.59 3.65 -26.48
N ILE A 77 4.74 3.60 -25.47
CA ILE A 77 4.80 2.60 -24.39
C ILE A 77 4.39 1.24 -24.98
N ASN A 78 5.29 0.27 -24.92
CA ASN A 78 4.97 -1.13 -25.22
C ASN A 78 4.97 -1.94 -23.90
N THR A 79 3.79 -2.19 -23.35
CA THR A 79 3.63 -2.92 -22.08
C THR A 79 4.18 -4.36 -22.14
N ARG A 80 4.35 -4.94 -23.33
CA ARG A 80 4.98 -6.26 -23.49
C ARG A 80 6.44 -6.26 -23.05
N GLU A 81 7.10 -5.11 -23.00
CA GLU A 81 8.48 -5.00 -22.51
C GLU A 81 8.61 -5.37 -21.01
N LEU A 82 7.53 -5.28 -20.23
CA LEU A 82 7.51 -5.74 -18.84
C LEU A 82 7.82 -7.23 -18.70
N PHE A 83 7.45 -8.01 -19.73
CA PHE A 83 7.69 -9.45 -19.79
C PHE A 83 8.93 -9.81 -20.63
N GLY A 84 9.67 -8.82 -21.10
CA GLY A 84 10.93 -9.02 -21.80
C GLY A 84 12.05 -9.49 -20.86
N LYS A 85 13.07 -10.17 -21.42
CA LYS A 85 14.21 -10.76 -20.66
C LYS A 85 14.87 -9.79 -19.67
N LYS A 86 14.87 -8.47 -19.95
CA LYS A 86 15.47 -7.44 -19.09
C LYS A 86 14.62 -7.11 -17.86
N CYS A 87 13.30 -7.25 -17.96
CA CYS A 87 12.35 -6.81 -16.92
C CYS A 87 11.65 -7.96 -16.19
N ILE A 88 11.59 -9.16 -16.79
CA ILE A 88 10.76 -10.26 -16.30
C ILE A 88 11.05 -10.64 -14.85
N ALA A 89 12.31 -10.72 -14.44
CA ALA A 89 12.69 -11.10 -13.07
C ALA A 89 12.22 -10.04 -12.05
N ARG A 90 12.45 -8.74 -12.35
CA ARG A 90 11.99 -7.64 -11.49
C ARG A 90 10.46 -7.53 -11.49
N THR A 91 9.81 -7.78 -12.63
CA THR A 91 8.35 -7.79 -12.74
C THR A 91 7.75 -8.93 -11.91
N ALA A 92 8.26 -10.14 -12.02
CA ALA A 92 7.80 -11.28 -11.23
C ALA A 92 7.99 -11.04 -9.72
N ALA A 93 9.16 -10.52 -9.31
CA ALA A 93 9.45 -10.23 -7.92
C ALA A 93 8.50 -9.16 -7.35
N ILE A 94 8.30 -8.03 -8.05
CA ILE A 94 7.43 -6.96 -7.55
C ILE A 94 5.96 -7.39 -7.55
N TRP A 95 5.49 -8.14 -8.57
CA TRP A 95 4.12 -8.65 -8.60
C TRP A 95 3.86 -9.66 -7.48
N ALA A 96 4.81 -10.56 -7.22
CA ALA A 96 4.72 -11.48 -6.08
C ALA A 96 4.68 -10.70 -4.75
N THR A 97 5.53 -9.68 -4.58
CA THR A 97 5.50 -8.85 -3.38
C THR A 97 4.14 -8.15 -3.22
N TRP A 98 3.62 -7.50 -4.27
CA TRP A 98 2.29 -6.88 -4.25
C TRP A 98 1.18 -7.88 -3.94
N PHE A 99 1.22 -9.06 -4.56
CA PHE A 99 0.22 -10.11 -4.34
C PHE A 99 0.22 -10.56 -2.88
N PHE A 100 1.35 -10.97 -2.35
CA PHE A 100 1.41 -11.54 -1.00
C PHE A 100 1.22 -10.50 0.11
N VAL A 101 1.67 -9.26 -0.06
CA VAL A 101 1.39 -8.17 0.86
C VAL A 101 -0.12 -7.88 0.92
N ASN A 102 -0.77 -7.75 -0.24
CA ASN A 102 -2.22 -7.53 -0.31
C ASN A 102 -3.01 -8.72 0.25
N PHE A 103 -2.60 -9.94 -0.08
CA PHE A 103 -3.22 -11.15 0.43
C PHE A 103 -3.24 -11.18 1.96
N SER A 104 -2.08 -10.96 2.57
CA SER A 104 -1.96 -10.96 4.03
C SER A 104 -2.69 -9.79 4.69
N TYR A 105 -2.56 -8.59 4.13
CA TYR A 105 -3.20 -7.40 4.69
C TYR A 105 -4.72 -7.50 4.65
N TYR A 106 -5.30 -7.68 3.47
CA TYR A 106 -6.77 -7.71 3.33
C TYR A 106 -7.38 -8.96 3.96
N GLY A 107 -6.66 -10.09 3.95
CA GLY A 107 -7.10 -11.29 4.67
C GLY A 107 -7.18 -11.09 6.17
N ALA A 108 -6.14 -10.52 6.80
CA ALA A 108 -6.09 -10.29 8.23
C ALA A 108 -7.00 -9.14 8.67
N PHE A 109 -6.86 -7.95 8.08
CA PHE A 109 -7.49 -6.74 8.60
C PHE A 109 -8.97 -6.62 8.27
N THR A 110 -9.48 -7.22 7.19
CA THR A 110 -10.91 -7.21 6.89
C THR A 110 -11.71 -7.95 7.96
N TRP A 111 -11.19 -9.05 8.48
CA TRP A 111 -11.86 -9.87 9.48
C TRP A 111 -11.48 -9.52 10.94
N MET A 112 -10.49 -8.68 11.15
CA MET A 112 -9.99 -8.30 12.47
C MET A 112 -11.10 -7.87 13.42
N PRO A 113 -12.03 -6.94 13.07
CA PRO A 113 -13.09 -6.51 13.99
C PRO A 113 -13.99 -7.67 14.42
N SER A 114 -14.38 -8.55 13.48
CA SER A 114 -15.23 -9.69 13.78
C SER A 114 -14.53 -10.72 14.68
N LEU A 115 -13.25 -11.01 14.37
CA LEU A 115 -12.44 -11.95 15.15
C LEU A 115 -12.23 -11.48 16.58
N LEU A 116 -12.04 -10.17 16.78
CA LEU A 116 -11.90 -9.55 18.09
C LEU A 116 -13.26 -9.52 18.83
N ALA A 117 -14.37 -9.29 18.12
CA ALA A 117 -15.69 -9.31 18.72
C ALA A 117 -16.05 -10.70 19.27
N ASP A 118 -15.77 -11.76 18.51
CA ASP A 118 -15.97 -13.14 18.94
C ASP A 118 -15.10 -13.49 20.17
N GLN A 119 -13.87 -12.98 20.22
CA GLN A 119 -12.94 -13.29 21.29
C GLN A 119 -13.23 -12.53 22.59
N PHE A 120 -13.70 -11.30 22.49
CA PHE A 120 -13.90 -10.40 23.64
C PHE A 120 -15.36 -10.05 23.93
N GLY A 121 -16.30 -10.65 23.20
CA GLY A 121 -17.74 -10.60 23.48
C GLY A 121 -18.41 -9.23 23.31
N SER A 122 -17.74 -8.23 22.68
CA SER A 122 -18.28 -6.88 22.53
C SER A 122 -17.81 -6.22 21.24
N LEU A 123 -18.75 -5.85 20.38
CA LEU A 123 -18.47 -5.10 19.14
C LEU A 123 -17.82 -3.74 19.43
N THR A 124 -18.28 -3.01 20.43
CA THR A 124 -17.73 -1.69 20.80
C THR A 124 -16.28 -1.79 21.23
N LYS A 125 -15.94 -2.77 22.09
CA LYS A 125 -14.54 -3.02 22.47
C LYS A 125 -13.69 -3.43 21.28
N SER A 126 -14.22 -4.26 20.38
CA SER A 126 -13.55 -4.69 19.16
C SER A 126 -13.20 -3.50 18.26
N PHE A 127 -14.10 -2.55 18.07
CA PHE A 127 -13.82 -1.32 17.31
C PHE A 127 -12.74 -0.47 18.00
N GLY A 128 -12.73 -0.39 19.33
CA GLY A 128 -11.69 0.30 20.09
C GLY A 128 -10.31 -0.34 19.90
N TYR A 129 -10.23 -1.66 19.98
CA TYR A 129 -8.98 -2.40 19.75
C TYR A 129 -8.51 -2.27 18.30
N THR A 130 -9.43 -2.37 17.33
CA THR A 130 -9.10 -2.16 15.91
C THR A 130 -8.60 -0.74 15.65
N LEU A 131 -9.19 0.27 16.30
CA LEU A 131 -8.71 1.66 16.22
C LEU A 131 -7.29 1.80 16.77
N ALA A 132 -7.00 1.22 17.95
CA ALA A 132 -5.67 1.25 18.53
C ALA A 132 -4.62 0.59 17.59
N ILE A 133 -4.96 -0.57 17.04
CA ILE A 133 -4.13 -1.28 16.05
C ILE A 133 -3.93 -0.41 14.79
N ALA A 134 -4.97 0.27 14.32
CA ALA A 134 -4.88 1.14 13.15
C ALA A 134 -4.02 2.40 13.40
N VAL A 135 -4.09 3.00 14.60
CA VAL A 135 -3.26 4.16 14.96
C VAL A 135 -1.77 3.80 14.96
N ALA A 136 -1.42 2.57 15.30
CA ALA A 136 -0.04 2.08 15.25
C ALA A 136 0.57 2.08 13.82
N GLN A 137 -0.22 2.25 12.78
CA GLN A 137 0.25 2.40 11.40
C GLN A 137 1.06 3.69 11.22
N LEU A 138 0.70 4.77 11.91
CA LEU A 138 1.35 6.07 11.76
C LEU A 138 2.85 6.00 12.08
N PRO A 139 3.29 5.54 13.27
CA PRO A 139 4.72 5.39 13.54
C PRO A 139 5.40 4.40 12.57
N GLY A 140 4.68 3.40 12.06
CA GLY A 140 5.19 2.47 11.05
C GLY A 140 5.59 3.17 9.75
N TYR A 141 4.76 4.08 9.25
CA TYR A 141 5.07 4.88 8.07
C TYR A 141 6.25 5.81 8.28
N PHE A 142 6.30 6.54 9.41
CA PHE A 142 7.42 7.44 9.71
C PHE A 142 8.75 6.68 9.83
N LEU A 143 8.74 5.55 10.53
CA LEU A 143 9.92 4.71 10.67
C LEU A 143 10.38 4.17 9.31
N ALA A 144 9.45 3.73 8.46
CA ALA A 144 9.76 3.24 7.13
C ALA A 144 10.35 4.34 6.23
N ALA A 145 9.77 5.55 6.26
CA ALA A 145 10.27 6.70 5.52
C ALA A 145 11.70 7.07 5.93
N TRP A 146 12.00 7.02 7.23
CA TRP A 146 13.34 7.27 7.74
C TRP A 146 14.34 6.16 7.37
N LEU A 147 13.96 4.90 7.55
CA LEU A 147 14.84 3.77 7.29
C LEU A 147 15.11 3.55 5.80
N VAL A 148 14.18 3.88 4.92
CA VAL A 148 14.36 3.74 3.47
C VAL A 148 15.52 4.61 2.94
N GLU A 149 15.77 5.74 3.57
CA GLU A 149 16.88 6.63 3.21
C GLU A 149 18.24 6.12 3.76
N ILE A 150 18.24 5.44 4.92
CA ILE A 150 19.47 4.98 5.60
C ILE A 150 19.87 3.57 5.13
N TRP A 151 18.92 2.65 5.11
CA TRP A 151 19.18 1.22 4.81
C TRP A 151 18.97 0.88 3.35
N GLY A 152 18.30 1.75 2.62
CA GLY A 152 17.89 1.50 1.24
C GLY A 152 16.54 0.79 1.14
N ARG A 153 16.05 0.70 -0.09
CA ARG A 153 14.69 0.29 -0.40
C ARG A 153 14.46 -1.19 -0.12
N ARG A 154 15.31 -2.05 -0.67
CA ARG A 154 15.18 -3.51 -0.58
C ARG A 154 15.28 -4.02 0.85
N LYS A 155 16.29 -3.55 1.59
CA LYS A 155 16.51 -3.99 2.98
C LYS A 155 15.36 -3.57 3.87
N THR A 156 14.92 -2.32 3.79
CA THR A 156 13.81 -1.81 4.59
C THR A 156 12.54 -2.58 4.30
N LEU A 157 12.17 -2.78 3.03
CA LEU A 157 11.01 -3.56 2.65
C LEU A 157 11.05 -4.98 3.22
N SER A 158 12.18 -5.68 3.04
CA SER A 158 12.33 -7.06 3.50
C SER A 158 12.28 -7.18 5.02
N VAL A 159 12.89 -6.26 5.77
CA VAL A 159 12.83 -6.25 7.24
C VAL A 159 11.41 -6.03 7.73
N PHE A 160 10.69 -5.05 7.18
CA PHE A 160 9.31 -4.79 7.56
C PHE A 160 8.39 -5.98 7.25
N LEU A 161 8.60 -6.67 6.12
CA LEU A 161 7.84 -7.88 5.78
C LEU A 161 8.19 -9.06 6.70
N ALA A 162 9.46 -9.24 7.06
CA ALA A 162 9.87 -10.26 8.02
C ALA A 162 9.27 -10.01 9.42
N VAL A 163 9.29 -8.76 9.89
CA VAL A 163 8.65 -8.38 11.16
C VAL A 163 7.14 -8.60 11.09
N SER A 164 6.50 -8.29 9.95
CA SER A 164 5.07 -8.57 9.75
C SER A 164 4.75 -10.06 9.82
N ALA A 165 5.61 -10.92 9.25
CA ALA A 165 5.44 -12.37 9.34
C ALA A 165 5.52 -12.88 10.78
N VAL A 166 6.53 -12.44 11.52
CA VAL A 166 6.68 -12.78 12.95
C VAL A 166 5.50 -12.26 13.77
N ALA A 167 5.08 -11.03 13.53
CA ALA A 167 3.95 -10.43 14.23
C ALA A 167 2.63 -11.14 13.93
N ALA A 168 2.39 -11.54 12.68
CA ALA A 168 1.20 -12.31 12.29
C ALA A 168 1.18 -13.70 12.94
N PHE A 169 2.34 -14.37 12.97
CA PHE A 169 2.47 -15.64 13.67
C PHE A 169 2.24 -15.49 15.20
N ALA A 170 2.86 -14.50 15.83
CA ALA A 170 2.68 -14.23 17.26
C ALA A 170 1.23 -13.84 17.58
N PHE A 171 0.58 -13.07 16.73
CA PHE A 171 -0.84 -12.75 16.84
C PHE A 171 -1.72 -14.00 16.77
N SER A 172 -1.36 -15.00 15.98
CA SER A 172 -2.09 -16.28 15.90
C SER A 172 -2.13 -17.05 17.22
N GLN A 173 -1.11 -16.84 18.06
CA GLN A 173 -0.97 -17.50 19.37
C GLN A 173 -1.46 -16.63 20.54
N ALA A 174 -1.93 -15.40 20.27
CA ALA A 174 -2.28 -14.45 21.32
C ALA A 174 -3.56 -14.87 22.08
N GLY A 175 -3.41 -15.22 23.33
CA GLY A 175 -4.51 -15.62 24.23
C GLY A 175 -4.99 -14.53 25.20
N SER A 176 -4.33 -13.38 25.26
CA SER A 176 -4.69 -12.27 26.13
C SER A 176 -4.92 -10.97 25.37
N VAL A 177 -5.71 -10.04 25.93
CA VAL A 177 -5.95 -8.71 25.33
C VAL A 177 -4.64 -7.97 25.07
N ALA A 178 -3.71 -8.02 26.03
CA ALA A 178 -2.42 -7.34 25.88
C ALA A 178 -1.58 -7.93 24.72
N ALA A 179 -1.56 -9.26 24.57
CA ALA A 179 -0.85 -9.93 23.48
C ALA A 179 -1.49 -9.61 22.12
N VAL A 180 -2.83 -9.65 22.03
CA VAL A 180 -3.58 -9.31 20.80
C VAL A 180 -3.30 -7.86 20.39
N LEU A 181 -3.36 -6.91 21.32
CA LEU A 181 -3.06 -5.52 21.03
C LEU A 181 -1.59 -5.33 20.66
N GLY A 182 -0.65 -5.88 21.44
CA GLY A 182 0.78 -5.72 21.18
C GLY A 182 1.20 -6.28 19.82
N PHE A 183 0.85 -7.53 19.52
CA PHE A 183 1.19 -8.15 18.23
C PHE A 183 0.36 -7.59 17.08
N GLY A 184 -0.90 -7.21 17.32
CA GLY A 184 -1.73 -6.53 16.32
C GLY A 184 -1.16 -5.16 15.94
N MET A 185 -0.72 -4.36 16.90
CA MET A 185 -0.06 -3.07 16.66
C MET A 185 1.27 -3.25 15.94
N LEU A 186 2.08 -4.23 16.33
CA LEU A 186 3.35 -4.54 15.67
C LEU A 186 3.11 -4.96 14.22
N LEU A 187 2.14 -5.86 13.97
CA LEU A 187 1.74 -6.29 12.62
C LEU A 187 1.26 -5.09 11.79
N SER A 188 0.44 -4.24 12.37
CA SER A 188 -0.13 -3.08 11.70
C SER A 188 0.96 -2.07 11.31
N ALA A 189 1.84 -1.71 12.25
CA ALA A 189 2.94 -0.77 12.03
C ALA A 189 3.93 -1.30 10.98
N SER A 190 4.38 -2.54 11.12
CA SER A 190 5.35 -3.13 10.19
C SER A 190 4.77 -3.30 8.79
N ASN A 191 3.53 -3.79 8.68
CA ASN A 191 2.91 -3.97 7.38
C ASN A 191 2.70 -2.65 6.65
N LEU A 192 2.17 -1.62 7.31
CA LEU A 192 1.96 -0.33 6.66
C LEU A 192 3.28 0.40 6.36
N GLY A 193 4.33 0.18 7.17
CA GLY A 193 5.68 0.58 6.82
C GLY A 193 6.15 -0.09 5.53
N ALA A 194 5.96 -1.41 5.39
CA ALA A 194 6.24 -2.13 4.15
C ALA A 194 5.45 -1.58 2.95
N TRP A 195 4.17 -1.22 3.14
CA TRP A 195 3.34 -0.59 2.11
C TRP A 195 3.95 0.73 1.60
N GLY A 196 4.38 1.61 2.50
CA GLY A 196 5.03 2.87 2.14
C GLY A 196 6.25 2.64 1.27
N VAL A 197 7.13 1.72 1.68
CA VAL A 197 8.33 1.36 0.90
C VAL A 197 7.97 0.71 -0.42
N LEU A 198 6.97 -0.17 -0.47
CA LEU A 198 6.53 -0.87 -1.68
C LEU A 198 6.03 0.13 -2.75
N TYR A 199 5.27 1.15 -2.35
CA TYR A 199 4.84 2.22 -3.24
C TYR A 199 6.02 3.04 -3.78
N ALA A 200 7.03 3.31 -2.96
CA ALA A 200 8.23 4.04 -3.39
C ALA A 200 9.09 3.20 -4.36
N VAL A 201 9.35 1.94 -4.03
CA VAL A 201 10.20 1.04 -4.82
C VAL A 201 9.60 0.72 -6.19
N THR A 202 8.28 0.51 -6.25
CA THR A 202 7.63 0.02 -7.47
C THR A 202 7.92 0.88 -8.71
N PRO A 203 7.81 2.22 -8.68
CA PRO A 203 8.18 3.05 -9.83
C PRO A 203 9.68 3.16 -10.06
N GLU A 204 10.53 3.03 -9.02
CA GLU A 204 11.98 3.21 -9.13
C GLU A 204 12.70 2.06 -9.88
N ILE A 205 12.13 0.85 -9.88
CA ILE A 205 12.77 -0.31 -10.51
C ILE A 205 12.54 -0.40 -12.02
N TYR A 206 11.75 0.50 -12.59
CA TYR A 206 11.43 0.51 -14.03
C TYR A 206 11.95 1.77 -14.72
N PRO A 207 12.32 1.67 -16.01
CA PRO A 207 12.62 2.84 -16.83
C PRO A 207 11.47 3.83 -16.84
N THR A 208 11.77 5.12 -16.96
CA THR A 208 10.80 6.22 -16.87
C THR A 208 9.59 6.00 -17.77
N ARG A 209 9.78 5.54 -19.01
CA ARG A 209 8.71 5.27 -19.99
C ARG A 209 7.73 4.17 -19.55
N LEU A 210 8.19 3.15 -18.82
CA LEU A 210 7.35 2.01 -18.38
C LEU A 210 6.76 2.18 -16.97
N ARG A 211 7.26 3.14 -16.19
CA ARG A 211 7.03 3.29 -14.77
C ARG A 211 5.55 3.30 -14.38
N ALA A 212 4.75 4.14 -15.06
CA ALA A 212 3.32 4.24 -14.74
C ALA A 212 2.56 2.95 -15.07
N ALA A 213 2.82 2.36 -16.25
CA ALA A 213 2.17 1.11 -16.65
C ALA A 213 2.58 -0.07 -15.77
N ALA A 214 3.87 -0.15 -15.40
CA ALA A 214 4.40 -1.18 -14.52
C ALA A 214 3.83 -1.09 -13.11
N SER A 215 3.77 0.12 -12.53
CA SER A 215 3.19 0.36 -11.21
C SER A 215 1.69 0.03 -11.19
N GLY A 216 0.95 0.44 -12.22
CA GLY A 216 -0.46 0.11 -12.37
C GLY A 216 -0.70 -1.40 -12.47
N ALA A 217 0.11 -2.11 -13.26
CA ALA A 217 -0.01 -3.57 -13.42
C ALA A 217 0.34 -4.32 -12.12
N ALA A 218 1.38 -3.89 -11.40
CA ALA A 218 1.75 -4.46 -10.10
C ALA A 218 0.64 -4.24 -9.06
N ALA A 219 0.09 -3.03 -8.96
CA ALA A 219 -1.03 -2.73 -8.09
C ALA A 219 -2.27 -3.56 -8.46
N ALA A 220 -2.58 -3.74 -9.76
CA ALA A 220 -3.68 -4.57 -10.22
C ALA A 220 -3.50 -6.04 -9.79
N CYS A 221 -2.29 -6.60 -9.88
CA CYS A 221 -1.98 -7.93 -9.37
C CYS A 221 -2.28 -8.03 -7.85
N GLY A 222 -1.90 -7.00 -7.08
CA GLY A 222 -2.24 -6.92 -5.66
C GLY A 222 -3.75 -6.88 -5.39
N ARG A 223 -4.54 -6.20 -6.25
CA ARG A 223 -6.01 -6.16 -6.09
C ARG A 223 -6.66 -7.51 -6.27
N VAL A 224 -6.13 -8.39 -7.15
CA VAL A 224 -6.60 -9.78 -7.26
C VAL A 224 -6.45 -10.50 -5.91
N ALA A 225 -5.30 -10.37 -5.26
CA ALA A 225 -5.07 -10.93 -3.93
C ALA A 225 -6.00 -10.35 -2.86
N ALA A 226 -6.26 -9.02 -2.91
CA ALA A 226 -7.16 -8.33 -2.00
C ALA A 226 -8.62 -8.82 -2.09
N ILE A 227 -9.04 -9.29 -3.27
CA ILE A 227 -10.37 -9.91 -3.48
C ILE A 227 -10.38 -11.33 -2.94
N ILE A 228 -9.36 -12.13 -3.26
CA ILE A 228 -9.30 -13.55 -2.93
C ILE A 228 -9.15 -13.78 -1.42
N ALA A 229 -8.28 -13.04 -0.75
CA ALA A 229 -7.91 -13.30 0.64
C ALA A 229 -9.09 -13.26 1.62
N PRO A 230 -9.97 -12.22 1.64
CA PRO A 230 -11.11 -12.20 2.53
C PRO A 230 -12.12 -13.31 2.24
N LEU A 231 -12.24 -13.74 0.99
CA LEU A 231 -13.15 -14.83 0.59
C LEU A 231 -12.66 -16.20 1.06
N LEU A 232 -11.36 -16.39 1.21
CA LEU A 232 -10.77 -17.62 1.73
C LEU A 232 -10.89 -17.75 3.25
N MET A 233 -11.12 -16.67 3.99
CA MET A 233 -11.18 -16.70 5.45
C MET A 233 -12.23 -17.64 6.02
N PRO A 234 -13.50 -17.65 5.56
CA PRO A 234 -14.50 -18.61 6.01
C PRO A 234 -14.10 -20.06 5.72
N TRP A 235 -13.45 -20.29 4.58
CA TRP A 235 -12.94 -21.61 4.22
C TRP A 235 -11.82 -22.09 5.16
N PHE A 236 -10.86 -21.23 5.51
CA PHE A 236 -9.84 -21.53 6.51
C PHE A 236 -10.45 -21.85 7.87
N LEU A 237 -11.45 -21.09 8.31
CA LEU A 237 -12.15 -21.34 9.58
C LEU A 237 -12.88 -22.69 9.55
N THR A 238 -13.56 -23.02 8.45
CA THR A 238 -14.25 -24.31 8.30
C THR A 238 -13.28 -25.48 8.36
N LEU A 239 -12.17 -25.42 7.61
CA LEU A 239 -11.15 -26.48 7.58
C LEU A 239 -10.45 -26.68 8.93
N SER A 240 -10.30 -25.61 9.71
CA SER A 240 -9.62 -25.63 11.00
C SER A 240 -10.53 -25.90 12.19
N GLY A 241 -11.81 -26.22 11.96
CA GLY A 241 -12.78 -26.38 13.04
C GLY A 241 -13.03 -25.11 13.85
N GLY A 242 -12.93 -23.92 13.19
CA GLY A 242 -13.09 -22.62 13.81
C GLY A 242 -11.80 -22.03 14.41
N ASN A 243 -10.66 -22.69 14.24
CA ASN A 243 -9.39 -22.20 14.78
C ASN A 243 -8.83 -21.03 13.92
N LYS A 244 -8.94 -19.83 14.46
CA LYS A 244 -8.47 -18.57 13.82
C LYS A 244 -6.95 -18.54 13.60
N ALA A 245 -6.17 -19.28 14.42
CA ALA A 245 -4.72 -19.31 14.32
C ALA A 245 -4.25 -19.80 12.94
N VAL A 246 -4.96 -20.76 12.34
CA VAL A 246 -4.62 -21.31 11.02
C VAL A 246 -4.60 -20.22 9.95
N ALA A 247 -5.59 -19.33 9.92
CA ALA A 247 -5.64 -18.24 8.97
C ALA A 247 -4.45 -17.27 9.13
N PHE A 248 -4.11 -16.90 10.37
CA PHE A 248 -2.98 -16.01 10.62
C PHE A 248 -1.62 -16.67 10.32
N ILE A 249 -1.50 -17.98 10.49
CA ILE A 249 -0.31 -18.73 10.03
C ILE A 249 -0.18 -18.67 8.50
N VAL A 250 -1.29 -18.83 7.77
CA VAL A 250 -1.28 -18.67 6.30
C VAL A 250 -0.84 -17.26 5.90
N PHE A 251 -1.33 -16.23 6.59
CA PHE A 251 -0.91 -14.85 6.33
C PHE A 251 0.56 -14.62 6.70
N ALA A 252 1.06 -15.21 7.77
CA ALA A 252 2.48 -15.16 8.13
C ALA A 252 3.36 -15.80 7.04
N VAL A 253 2.97 -16.97 6.51
CA VAL A 253 3.65 -17.61 5.38
C VAL A 253 3.62 -16.70 4.14
N ALA A 254 2.49 -16.08 3.84
CA ALA A 254 2.41 -15.15 2.71
C ALA A 254 3.34 -13.93 2.90
N PHE A 255 3.48 -13.39 4.12
CA PHE A 255 4.49 -12.35 4.41
C PHE A 255 5.93 -12.83 4.21
N ILE A 256 6.23 -14.08 4.55
CA ILE A 256 7.56 -14.69 4.26
C ILE A 256 7.78 -14.75 2.75
N LEU A 257 6.79 -15.18 1.98
CA LEU A 257 6.88 -15.22 0.51
C LEU A 257 7.06 -13.82 -0.08
N ALA A 258 6.35 -12.82 0.46
CA ALA A 258 6.55 -11.41 0.10
C ALA A 258 7.98 -10.93 0.41
N CYS A 259 8.52 -11.30 1.58
CA CYS A 259 9.89 -10.96 1.99
C CYS A 259 10.92 -11.59 1.03
N VAL A 260 10.78 -12.86 0.70
CA VAL A 260 11.66 -13.56 -0.26
C VAL A 260 11.59 -12.89 -1.63
N ALA A 261 10.38 -12.55 -2.11
CA ALA A 261 10.20 -11.83 -3.36
C ALA A 261 10.86 -10.44 -3.33
N ALA A 262 10.71 -9.71 -2.21
CA ALA A 262 11.34 -8.40 -2.02
C ALA A 262 12.87 -8.46 -2.03
N LEU A 263 13.47 -9.52 -1.48
CA LEU A 263 14.91 -9.75 -1.54
C LEU A 263 15.44 -9.96 -2.96
N CYS A 264 14.60 -10.41 -3.88
CA CYS A 264 14.95 -10.55 -5.31
C CYS A 264 14.89 -9.22 -6.08
N LEU A 265 14.42 -8.12 -5.48
CA LEU A 265 14.37 -6.81 -6.11
C LEU A 265 15.77 -6.19 -6.22
N PRO A 266 16.05 -5.43 -7.30
CA PRO A 266 17.29 -4.69 -7.42
C PRO A 266 17.36 -3.56 -6.39
N GLU A 267 18.52 -3.34 -5.79
CA GLU A 267 18.76 -2.16 -4.94
C GLU A 267 19.06 -0.94 -5.80
N ARG A 268 18.33 0.14 -5.55
CA ARG A 268 18.42 1.39 -6.33
C ARG A 268 18.81 2.61 -5.49
N THR A 269 19.16 2.42 -4.23
CA THR A 269 19.53 3.52 -3.33
C THR A 269 20.67 4.35 -3.91
N GLY A 270 20.46 5.66 -4.05
CA GLY A 270 21.48 6.60 -4.56
C GLY A 270 21.81 6.46 -6.04
N LYS A 271 21.06 5.67 -6.82
CA LYS A 271 21.25 5.56 -8.27
C LYS A 271 20.27 6.45 -9.02
N GLU A 272 20.76 7.05 -10.10
CA GLU A 272 19.90 7.76 -11.04
C GLU A 272 18.84 6.81 -11.62
N LEU A 273 17.68 7.39 -11.91
CA LEU A 273 16.57 6.66 -12.50
C LEU A 273 16.92 6.27 -13.95
N GLU A 274 16.63 5.05 -14.35
CA GLU A 274 16.80 4.61 -15.75
C GLU A 274 15.85 5.39 -16.66
N ASP A 275 16.37 5.97 -17.73
CA ASP A 275 15.62 6.61 -18.80
C ASP A 275 15.05 5.60 -19.81
#